data_24149aeedce90558c92943cadae5c3e4
#
_entry.id   24149aeedce90558c92943cadae5c3e4
#
_cell.length_a   1.000
_cell.length_b   1.000
_cell.length_c   1.000
_cell.angle_alpha   90.00
_cell.angle_beta   90.00
_cell.angle_gamma   90.00
#
_symmetry.space_group_name_H-M   'P 1'
#
loop_
_entity.id
_entity.type
_entity.pdbx_description
1 polymer ?
#
loop_
_entity_poly.entity_id
_entity_poly.type
_entity_poly.pdbx_seq_one_letter_code
_entity_poly.pdbx_strand_id
1 'polypeptide(L)'
;DYFQPIQFGQYKDGGHYDWHPDSSGINGHGEGRKLTVVILLTDPSTFEGGKLEFFTGNRPMEDLELPNGTIIPGEQIETDIATQGSAIVFDSRDWHRVTPVTKGVRYSIVCWTVGPNFV
;
A
#
# COMPACT_ATOMS: atom_id res chain seq x y z
N ASP A 1 -11.26 19.71 -0.46
CA ASP A 1 -10.75 18.38 -0.06
C ASP A 1 -11.69 17.75 0.95
N TYR A 2 -11.82 16.45 0.91
CA TYR A 2 -12.67 15.70 1.82
C TYR A 2 -12.12 14.27 2.03
N PHE A 3 -12.64 13.58 3.05
CA PHE A 3 -12.34 12.17 3.28
C PHE A 3 -13.41 11.29 2.65
N GLN A 4 -12.98 10.20 2.01
CA GLN A 4 -13.89 9.14 1.61
C GLN A 4 -14.30 8.31 2.84
N PRO A 5 -15.41 7.54 2.76
CA PRO A 5 -15.78 6.63 3.84
C PRO A 5 -14.65 5.66 4.18
N ILE A 6 -14.49 5.39 5.47
CA ILE A 6 -13.49 4.47 5.98
C ILE A 6 -13.79 3.06 5.48
N GLN A 7 -12.76 2.35 5.01
CA GLN A 7 -12.86 0.95 4.63
C GLN A 7 -12.20 0.08 5.69
N PHE A 8 -12.91 -0.96 6.10
CA PHE A 8 -12.41 -1.98 7.01
C PHE A 8 -11.95 -3.18 6.19
N GLY A 9 -10.70 -3.59 6.39
CA GLY A 9 -10.11 -4.71 5.67
C GLY A 9 -9.84 -5.90 6.59
N GLN A 10 -10.11 -7.10 6.09
CA GLN A 10 -9.78 -8.35 6.74
C GLN A 10 -8.96 -9.21 5.79
N TYR A 11 -7.78 -9.66 6.25
CA TYR A 11 -6.90 -10.57 5.49
C TYR A 11 -6.64 -11.81 6.31
N LYS A 12 -6.91 -12.99 5.72
CA LYS A 12 -6.67 -14.31 6.33
C LYS A 12 -6.53 -15.36 5.23
N ASP A 13 -6.03 -16.53 5.57
CA ASP A 13 -5.99 -17.70 4.68
C ASP A 13 -5.34 -17.42 3.32
N GLY A 14 -4.20 -16.73 3.32
CA GLY A 14 -3.51 -16.34 2.10
C GLY A 14 -4.05 -15.06 1.46
N GLY A 15 -5.00 -14.40 2.09
CA GLY A 15 -5.53 -13.12 1.62
C GLY A 15 -4.42 -12.08 1.49
N HIS A 16 -4.45 -11.34 0.39
CA HIS A 16 -3.44 -10.35 0.05
C HIS A 16 -4.01 -9.30 -0.88
N TYR A 17 -3.23 -8.27 -1.13
CA TYR A 17 -3.52 -7.25 -2.14
C TYR A 17 -2.23 -6.96 -2.90
N ASP A 18 -2.22 -7.29 -4.19
CA ASP A 18 -1.02 -7.17 -5.01
C ASP A 18 -0.65 -5.71 -5.29
N TRP A 19 0.51 -5.51 -5.91
CA TRP A 19 1.03 -4.19 -6.22
C TRP A 19 0.01 -3.31 -6.95
N HIS A 20 -0.29 -2.16 -6.36
CA HIS A 20 -1.22 -1.19 -6.93
C HIS A 20 -0.97 0.21 -6.36
N PRO A 21 -1.31 1.27 -7.10
CA PRO A 21 -1.53 2.59 -6.54
C PRO A 21 -3.00 2.73 -6.12
N ASP A 22 -3.29 3.58 -5.17
CA ASP A 22 -4.67 3.89 -4.78
C ASP A 22 -5.29 4.97 -5.66
N SER A 23 -4.46 5.77 -6.35
CA SER A 23 -4.91 6.80 -7.26
C SER A 23 -4.40 6.51 -8.66
N SER A 24 -5.30 6.25 -9.58
CA SER A 24 -4.98 5.99 -10.99
C SER A 24 -5.49 7.08 -11.93
N GLY A 25 -6.02 8.17 -11.39
CA GLY A 25 -6.57 9.27 -12.17
C GLY A 25 -7.46 10.17 -11.33
N ILE A 26 -8.09 11.10 -12.00
CA ILE A 26 -9.03 12.04 -11.39
C ILE A 26 -10.45 11.72 -11.82
N ASN A 27 -11.43 12.06 -10.97
CA ASN A 27 -12.84 11.90 -11.29
C ASN A 27 -13.32 13.00 -12.25
N GLY A 28 -14.61 12.96 -12.61
CA GLY A 28 -15.21 13.96 -13.49
C GLY A 28 -15.26 15.38 -12.93
N HIS A 29 -14.90 15.58 -11.67
CA HIS A 29 -14.79 16.87 -11.01
C HIS A 29 -13.36 17.38 -10.87
N GLY A 30 -12.40 16.73 -11.50
CA GLY A 30 -10.97 17.08 -11.40
C GLY A 30 -10.34 16.66 -10.09
N GLU A 31 -10.93 15.71 -9.38
CA GLU A 31 -10.48 15.27 -8.07
C GLU A 31 -10.05 13.80 -8.09
N GLY A 32 -9.06 13.47 -7.29
CA GLY A 32 -8.60 12.12 -7.08
C GLY A 32 -8.15 11.90 -5.65
N ARG A 33 -7.83 10.67 -5.31
CA ARG A 33 -7.24 10.33 -4.01
C ARG A 33 -5.85 10.94 -3.92
N LYS A 34 -5.56 11.64 -2.83
CA LYS A 34 -4.29 12.34 -2.61
C LYS A 34 -3.43 11.62 -1.60
N LEU A 35 -3.96 11.36 -0.42
CA LEU A 35 -3.26 10.69 0.66
C LEU A 35 -4.04 9.46 1.08
N THR A 36 -3.32 8.39 1.36
CA THR A 36 -3.84 7.16 1.93
C THR A 36 -3.38 7.06 3.37
N VAL A 37 -4.31 6.74 4.26
CA VAL A 37 -4.03 6.47 5.68
C VAL A 37 -4.40 5.02 5.96
N VAL A 38 -3.46 4.24 6.47
CA VAL A 38 -3.69 2.85 6.88
C VAL A 38 -3.42 2.75 8.37
N ILE A 39 -4.36 2.16 9.10
CA ILE A 39 -4.23 1.91 10.55
C ILE A 39 -4.29 0.41 10.77
N LEU A 40 -3.25 -0.14 11.40
CA LEU A 40 -3.23 -1.55 11.77
C LEU A 40 -4.01 -1.75 13.06
N LEU A 41 -5.07 -2.57 13.00
CA LEU A 41 -5.93 -2.83 14.16
C LEU A 41 -5.51 -4.05 14.95
N THR A 42 -4.79 -4.98 14.34
CA THR A 42 -4.40 -6.26 14.94
C THR A 42 -3.01 -6.17 15.54
N ASP A 43 -2.80 -6.82 16.66
CA ASP A 43 -1.46 -7.00 17.22
C ASP A 43 -0.61 -7.84 16.22
N PRO A 44 0.54 -7.31 15.74
CA PRO A 44 1.37 -8.01 14.78
C PRO A 44 1.90 -9.37 15.25
N SER A 45 1.94 -9.62 16.55
CA SER A 45 2.36 -10.90 17.11
C SER A 45 1.34 -12.01 16.88
N THR A 46 0.10 -11.69 16.48
CA THR A 46 -1.00 -12.64 16.34
C THR A 46 -1.19 -13.15 14.92
N PHE A 47 -0.42 -12.65 13.95
CA PHE A 47 -0.50 -13.10 12.56
C PHE A 47 0.89 -13.13 11.92
N GLU A 48 1.01 -13.88 10.84
CA GLU A 48 2.23 -13.96 10.03
C GLU A 48 1.93 -13.55 8.58
N GLY A 49 2.89 -12.91 7.93
CA GLY A 49 2.68 -12.29 6.63
C GLY A 49 1.87 -11.00 6.75
N GLY A 50 1.09 -10.68 5.73
CA GLY A 50 0.24 -9.50 5.74
C GLY A 50 1.00 -8.19 5.94
N LYS A 51 2.19 -8.10 5.36
CA LYS A 51 3.03 -6.91 5.48
C LYS A 51 2.64 -5.89 4.42
N LEU A 52 2.57 -4.64 4.85
CA LEU A 52 2.41 -3.51 3.93
C LEU A 52 3.79 -3.13 3.43
N GLU A 53 3.99 -3.21 2.13
CA GLU A 53 5.26 -2.94 1.48
C GLU A 53 5.10 -1.90 0.39
N PHE A 54 6.14 -1.11 0.17
CA PHE A 54 6.16 -0.05 -0.83
C PHE A 54 7.23 -0.28 -1.87
N PHE A 55 6.95 0.14 -3.08
CA PHE A 55 7.94 0.26 -4.13
C PHE A 55 8.43 1.72 -4.19
N THR A 56 9.72 1.92 -4.14
CA THR A 56 10.31 3.27 -4.10
C THR A 56 10.61 3.84 -5.48
N GLY A 57 10.39 3.07 -6.54
CA GLY A 57 10.53 3.51 -7.92
C GLY A 57 9.21 3.91 -8.56
N ASN A 58 9.17 3.95 -9.89
CA ASN A 58 7.96 4.33 -10.62
C ASN A 58 6.87 3.27 -10.58
N ARG A 59 7.26 2.00 -10.59
CA ARG A 59 6.37 0.84 -10.48
C ARG A 59 7.19 -0.41 -10.23
N PRO A 60 6.61 -1.46 -9.61
CA PRO A 60 7.24 -2.77 -9.54
C PRO A 60 7.38 -3.36 -10.95
N MET A 61 8.54 -3.93 -11.22
CA MET A 61 8.83 -4.61 -12.49
C MET A 61 9.85 -5.71 -12.23
N GLU A 62 10.06 -6.55 -13.22
CA GLU A 62 11.12 -7.55 -13.17
C GLU A 62 12.49 -6.89 -13.24
N ASP A 63 13.51 -7.62 -12.79
CA ASP A 63 14.88 -7.17 -12.85
C ASP A 63 15.25 -6.75 -14.27
N LEU A 64 15.96 -5.64 -14.37
CA LEU A 64 16.44 -5.11 -15.65
C LEU A 64 17.92 -5.41 -15.78
N GLU A 65 18.30 -6.18 -16.81
CA GLU A 65 19.70 -6.40 -17.17
C GLU A 65 20.16 -5.35 -18.17
N LEU A 66 21.19 -4.60 -17.80
CA LEU A 66 21.81 -3.62 -18.68
C LEU A 66 22.77 -4.30 -19.66
N PRO A 67 23.14 -3.63 -20.79
CA PRO A 67 24.05 -4.20 -21.79
C PRO A 67 25.43 -4.59 -21.22
N ASN A 68 25.85 -3.97 -20.12
CA ASN A 68 27.13 -4.29 -19.47
C ASN A 68 27.03 -5.45 -18.45
N GLY A 69 25.89 -6.13 -18.36
CA GLY A 69 25.64 -7.21 -17.43
C GLY A 69 25.21 -6.79 -16.03
N THR A 70 25.10 -5.48 -15.76
CA THR A 70 24.57 -5.00 -14.48
C THR A 70 23.09 -5.30 -14.37
N ILE A 71 22.68 -5.85 -13.24
CA ILE A 71 21.26 -6.12 -12.95
C ILE A 71 20.74 -5.06 -11.99
N ILE A 72 19.67 -4.38 -12.41
CA ILE A 72 18.93 -3.45 -11.57
C ILE A 72 17.74 -4.20 -11.00
N PRO A 73 17.64 -4.34 -9.66
CA PRO A 73 16.49 -5.00 -9.03
C PRO A 73 15.18 -4.35 -9.46
N GLY A 74 14.19 -5.17 -9.77
CA GLY A 74 12.89 -4.70 -10.23
C GLY A 74 12.06 -4.00 -9.18
N GLU A 75 12.36 -4.23 -7.91
CA GLU A 75 11.64 -3.61 -6.80
C GLU A 75 12.54 -3.33 -5.62
N GLN A 76 12.20 -2.27 -4.90
CA GLN A 76 12.76 -1.98 -3.59
C GLN A 76 11.60 -2.01 -2.60
N ILE A 77 11.73 -2.83 -1.58
CA ILE A 77 10.66 -3.10 -0.64
C ILE A 77 11.01 -2.49 0.71
N GLU A 78 10.10 -1.68 1.22
CA GLU A 78 10.17 -1.16 2.58
C GLU A 78 8.96 -1.63 3.35
N THR A 79 9.16 -2.24 4.50
CA THR A 79 8.10 -2.66 5.41
C THR A 79 8.00 -1.64 6.53
N ASP A 80 6.80 -1.22 6.86
CA ASP A 80 6.65 -0.08 7.75
C ASP A 80 5.80 -0.31 9.00
N ILE A 81 4.54 -0.76 8.91
CA ILE A 81 3.68 -0.86 10.08
C ILE A 81 4.07 -2.06 10.93
N ALA A 82 4.56 -1.80 12.14
CA ALA A 82 5.02 -2.85 13.05
C ALA A 82 4.31 -2.85 14.41
N THR A 83 3.38 -1.93 14.64
CA THR A 83 2.74 -1.75 15.95
C THR A 83 1.23 -1.64 15.80
N GLN A 84 0.50 -2.34 16.66
CA GLN A 84 -0.95 -2.22 16.74
C GLN A 84 -1.38 -0.78 17.03
N GLY A 85 -2.38 -0.30 16.30
CA GLY A 85 -2.89 1.05 16.42
C GLY A 85 -2.04 2.11 15.74
N SER A 86 -0.89 1.75 15.15
CA SER A 86 -0.09 2.70 14.39
C SER A 86 -0.73 3.03 13.06
N ALA A 87 -0.51 4.25 12.61
CA ALA A 87 -0.99 4.72 11.32
C ALA A 87 0.19 5.06 10.42
N ILE A 88 0.05 4.76 9.16
CA ILE A 88 0.94 5.26 8.13
C ILE A 88 0.16 6.14 7.16
N VAL A 89 0.76 7.23 6.76
CA VAL A 89 0.21 8.16 5.76
C VAL A 89 1.17 8.21 4.58
N PHE A 90 0.66 7.98 3.40
CA PHE A 90 1.48 8.01 2.18
C PHE A 90 0.71 8.59 1.01
N ASP A 91 1.46 8.98 -0.03
CA ASP A 91 0.87 9.47 -1.28
C ASP A 91 0.08 8.34 -1.95
N SER A 92 -1.17 8.59 -2.30
CA SER A 92 -2.03 7.58 -2.93
C SER A 92 -1.52 7.10 -4.29
N ARG A 93 -0.55 7.79 -4.88
CA ARG A 93 0.10 7.38 -6.13
C ARG A 93 1.23 6.37 -5.92
N ASP A 94 1.68 6.18 -4.70
CA ASP A 94 2.75 5.24 -4.40
C ASP A 94 2.28 3.80 -4.61
N TRP A 95 3.09 3.02 -5.29
CA TRP A 95 2.85 1.59 -5.43
C TRP A 95 3.10 0.88 -4.12
N HIS A 96 2.15 0.06 -3.71
CA HIS A 96 2.21 -0.69 -2.46
C HIS A 96 1.46 -2.00 -2.58
N ARG A 97 1.69 -2.89 -1.64
CA ARG A 97 0.98 -4.17 -1.55
C ARG A 97 0.83 -4.60 -0.09
N VAL A 98 -0.11 -5.52 0.13
CA VAL A 98 -0.21 -6.32 1.36
C VAL A 98 0.15 -7.75 1.00
N THR A 99 1.22 -8.27 1.61
CA THR A 99 1.67 -9.64 1.35
C THR A 99 0.68 -10.65 1.93
N PRO A 100 0.67 -11.92 1.43
CA PRO A 100 -0.27 -12.92 1.93
C PRO A 100 -0.16 -13.12 3.44
N VAL A 101 -1.33 -13.19 4.10
CA VAL A 101 -1.41 -13.60 5.51
C VAL A 101 -1.37 -15.12 5.55
N THR A 102 -0.29 -15.67 6.08
CA THR A 102 -0.05 -17.12 6.12
C THR A 102 -0.55 -17.75 7.41
N LYS A 103 -0.76 -16.98 8.45
CA LYS A 103 -1.25 -17.44 9.75
C LYS A 103 -1.96 -16.30 10.46
N GLY A 104 -3.07 -16.63 11.12
CA GLY A 104 -3.85 -15.65 11.86
C GLY A 104 -4.71 -14.75 10.96
N VAL A 105 -5.15 -13.64 11.50
CA VAL A 105 -6.02 -12.68 10.82
C VAL A 105 -5.46 -11.28 11.02
N ARG A 106 -5.38 -10.52 9.93
CA ARG A 106 -4.97 -9.12 9.95
C ARG A 106 -6.17 -8.23 9.66
N TYR A 107 -6.42 -7.27 10.54
CA TYR A 107 -7.43 -6.25 10.36
C TYR A 107 -6.78 -4.88 10.20
N SER A 108 -7.31 -4.07 9.30
CA SER A 108 -6.87 -2.70 9.10
C SER A 108 -8.02 -1.80 8.72
N ILE A 109 -7.83 -0.51 8.95
CA ILE A 109 -8.70 0.54 8.44
C ILE A 109 -7.93 1.30 7.39
N VAL A 110 -8.60 1.62 6.28
CA VAL A 110 -8.04 2.46 5.23
C VAL A 110 -8.95 3.66 5.02
N CYS A 111 -8.34 4.83 4.92
CA CYS A 111 -9.04 6.08 4.66
C CYS A 111 -8.28 6.88 3.61
N TRP A 112 -8.99 7.55 2.72
CA TRP A 112 -8.40 8.40 1.69
C TRP A 112 -8.87 9.83 1.80
N THR A 113 -7.94 10.77 1.59
CA THR A 113 -8.30 12.15 1.30
C THR A 113 -8.48 12.30 -0.21
N VAL A 114 -9.45 13.09 -0.60
CA VAL A 114 -9.78 13.35 -2.01
C VAL A 114 -9.72 14.85 -2.25
N GLY A 115 -9.19 15.25 -3.37
CA GLY A 115 -9.11 16.64 -3.77
C GLY A 115 -8.48 16.80 -5.15
N PRO A 116 -8.24 18.05 -5.58
CA PRO A 116 -7.54 18.30 -6.84
C PRO A 116 -6.12 17.75 -6.82
N ASN A 117 -5.59 17.44 -8.00
CA ASN A 117 -4.22 16.95 -8.11
C ASN A 117 -3.22 17.92 -7.47
N PHE A 118 -2.13 17.35 -6.97
CA PHE A 118 -0.99 18.15 -6.53
C PHE A 118 -0.43 18.97 -7.70
N VAL A 119 -0.02 20.18 -7.41
CA VAL A 119 0.60 21.09 -8.37
C VAL A 119 2.11 21.15 -8.16
#